data_1e76317fd1ea54942c3cd600bb07e5ec
#
_entry.id   1e76317fd1ea54942c3cd600bb07e5ec
#
_cell.length_a   1.000
_cell.length_b   1.000
_cell.length_c   1.000
_cell.angle_alpha   90.00
_cell.angle_beta   90.00
_cell.angle_gamma   90.00
#
_symmetry.space_group_name_H-M   'P 1'
#
loop_
_entity.id
_entity.type
_entity.pdbx_description
1 polymer ?
#
loop_
_entity_poly.entity_id
_entity_poly.type
_entity_poly.pdbx_seq_one_letter_code
_entity_poly.pdbx_strand_id
1 'polypeptide(L)'
;MRRTPHSFPSYSSLASFIKCVEKLARGSLEYREWLKRVREQGGYRCRVCGLTLDETSIEIHHTPLTLYDIAEYALLRLPSATTLQCANYVMYLHEKDLVGWIPLCKSHHEAVHNFKCAFNINEIKGGWRELLTVVPDDIRHRAQSKINWLEKWSNIPKE
;
A
#
# COMPACT_ATOMS: atom_id res chain seq x y z
N MET A 1 9.56 -14.60 -14.53
CA MET A 1 10.04 -14.09 -15.83
C MET A 1 9.85 -12.58 -15.85
N ARG A 2 10.94 -11.83 -16.03
CA ARG A 2 10.81 -10.37 -16.15
C ARG A 2 10.26 -10.02 -17.53
N ARG A 3 9.25 -9.18 -17.61
CA ARG A 3 8.76 -8.67 -18.88
C ARG A 3 9.84 -7.81 -19.54
N THR A 4 10.07 -8.04 -20.81
CA THR A 4 10.94 -7.20 -21.64
C THR A 4 10.14 -5.95 -22.12
N PRO A 5 10.81 -4.89 -22.57
CA PRO A 5 10.13 -3.73 -23.16
C PRO A 5 9.14 -4.09 -24.27
N HIS A 6 9.41 -5.15 -25.02
CA HIS A 6 8.51 -5.66 -26.07
C HIS A 6 7.20 -6.24 -25.53
N SER A 7 7.12 -6.56 -24.24
CA SER A 7 5.88 -7.03 -23.60
C SER A 7 4.91 -5.89 -23.30
N PHE A 8 5.29 -4.63 -23.51
CA PHE A 8 4.52 -3.45 -23.16
C PHE A 8 4.38 -2.49 -24.35
N PRO A 9 3.70 -2.89 -25.45
CA PRO A 9 3.66 -2.07 -26.66
C PRO A 9 3.05 -0.67 -26.45
N SER A 10 2.21 -0.50 -25.42
CA SER A 10 1.58 0.77 -25.04
C SER A 10 2.31 1.53 -23.93
N TYR A 11 3.45 1.03 -23.45
CA TYR A 11 4.17 1.58 -22.31
C TYR A 11 5.67 1.63 -22.56
N SER A 12 6.29 2.77 -22.25
CA SER A 12 7.71 3.02 -22.47
C SER A 12 8.62 2.28 -21.47
N SER A 13 8.08 1.84 -20.33
CA SER A 13 8.83 1.18 -19.28
C SER A 13 7.97 0.30 -18.40
N LEU A 14 8.61 -0.57 -17.62
CA LEU A 14 7.98 -1.36 -16.56
C LEU A 14 7.28 -0.45 -15.53
N ALA A 15 7.95 0.62 -15.12
CA ALA A 15 7.40 1.58 -14.15
C ALA A 15 6.12 2.23 -14.68
N SER A 16 6.06 2.61 -15.95
CA SER A 16 4.85 3.17 -16.57
C SER A 16 3.69 2.19 -16.56
N PHE A 17 3.96 0.93 -16.84
CA PHE A 17 2.94 -0.12 -16.77
C PHE A 17 2.41 -0.28 -15.33
N ILE A 18 3.29 -0.37 -14.35
CA ILE A 18 2.92 -0.52 -12.94
C ILE A 18 2.11 0.69 -12.45
N LYS A 19 2.51 1.91 -12.80
CA LYS A 19 1.76 3.13 -12.48
C LYS A 19 0.36 3.15 -13.11
N CYS A 20 0.22 2.60 -14.33
CA CYS A 20 -1.10 2.46 -14.95
C CYS A 20 -1.97 1.46 -14.16
N VAL A 21 -1.42 0.35 -13.73
CA VAL A 21 -2.12 -0.63 -12.87
C VAL A 21 -2.60 0.04 -11.58
N GLU A 22 -1.71 0.79 -10.93
CA GLU A 22 -2.02 1.53 -9.71
C GLU A 22 -3.16 2.53 -9.92
N LYS A 23 -3.10 3.30 -11.01
CA LYS A 23 -4.15 4.27 -11.38
C LYS A 23 -5.50 3.59 -11.64
N LEU A 24 -5.51 2.48 -12.37
CA LEU A 24 -6.72 1.71 -12.64
C LEU A 24 -7.33 1.15 -11.34
N ALA A 25 -6.50 0.61 -10.46
CA ALA A 25 -6.96 0.12 -9.16
C ALA A 25 -7.60 1.25 -8.33
N ARG A 26 -6.92 2.39 -8.19
CA ARG A 26 -7.43 3.56 -7.45
C ARG A 26 -8.71 4.15 -8.04
N GLY A 27 -8.90 4.06 -9.35
CA GLY A 27 -10.09 4.55 -10.04
C GLY A 27 -11.28 3.58 -10.00
N SER A 28 -11.11 2.35 -9.51
CA SER A 28 -12.15 1.33 -9.51
C SER A 28 -13.22 1.57 -8.43
N LEU A 29 -14.43 1.06 -8.68
CA LEU A 29 -15.50 1.07 -7.70
C LEU A 29 -15.10 0.25 -6.47
N GLU A 30 -14.51 -0.91 -6.70
CA GLU A 30 -14.03 -1.83 -5.65
C GLU A 30 -13.06 -1.15 -4.68
N TYR A 31 -12.15 -0.32 -5.20
CA TYR A 31 -11.22 0.43 -4.37
C TYR A 31 -11.93 1.48 -3.50
N ARG A 32 -12.91 2.18 -4.06
CA ARG A 32 -13.71 3.16 -3.31
C ARG A 32 -14.52 2.50 -2.20
N GLU A 33 -15.11 1.34 -2.48
CA GLU A 33 -15.85 0.55 -1.49
C GLU A 33 -14.91 0.00 -0.39
N TRP A 34 -13.73 -0.47 -0.78
CA TRP A 34 -12.71 -0.89 0.16
C TRP A 34 -12.25 0.27 1.06
N LEU A 35 -11.97 1.44 0.50
CA LEU A 35 -11.59 2.64 1.26
C LEU A 35 -12.65 3.00 2.31
N LYS A 36 -13.91 2.99 1.93
CA LYS A 36 -15.02 3.25 2.85
C LYS A 36 -15.02 2.25 4.00
N ARG A 37 -14.91 0.98 3.69
CA ARG A 37 -14.92 -0.10 4.69
C ARG A 37 -13.74 0.00 5.67
N VAL A 38 -12.53 0.22 5.18
CA VAL A 38 -11.35 0.29 6.05
C VAL A 38 -11.31 1.59 6.86
N ARG A 39 -11.82 2.69 6.35
CA ARG A 39 -12.01 3.91 7.15
C ARG A 39 -12.97 3.68 8.31
N GLU A 40 -14.08 2.98 8.08
CA GLU A 40 -15.02 2.60 9.13
C GLU A 40 -14.35 1.69 10.17
N GLN A 41 -13.60 0.67 9.73
CA GLN A 41 -12.83 -0.22 10.62
C GLN A 41 -11.77 0.54 11.43
N GLY A 42 -11.15 1.55 10.86
CA GLY A 42 -10.19 2.42 11.53
C GLY A 42 -10.81 3.49 12.42
N GLY A 43 -12.14 3.56 12.49
CA GLY A 43 -12.88 4.52 13.31
C GLY A 43 -12.77 5.95 12.80
N TYR A 44 -12.43 6.17 11.54
CA TYR A 44 -12.21 7.50 10.94
C TYR A 44 -11.28 8.38 11.78
N ARG A 45 -10.22 7.78 12.34
CA ARG A 45 -9.31 8.42 13.28
C ARG A 45 -7.87 8.20 12.88
N CYS A 46 -7.06 9.26 12.90
CA CYS A 46 -5.61 9.16 12.72
C CYS A 46 -4.99 8.33 13.86
N ARG A 47 -4.21 7.34 13.50
CA ARG A 47 -3.55 6.45 14.50
C ARG A 47 -2.35 7.10 15.20
N VAL A 48 -1.87 8.23 14.71
CA VAL A 48 -0.77 8.98 15.34
C VAL A 48 -1.26 10.02 16.33
N CYS A 49 -2.18 10.91 15.91
CA CYS A 49 -2.62 12.02 16.75
C CYS A 49 -4.05 11.89 17.28
N GLY A 50 -4.82 10.90 16.81
CA GLY A 50 -6.19 10.70 17.24
C GLY A 50 -7.23 11.66 16.65
N LEU A 51 -6.86 12.59 15.77
CA LEU A 51 -7.81 13.45 15.10
C LEU A 51 -8.80 12.65 14.26
N THR A 52 -10.05 13.08 14.27
CA THR A 52 -11.15 12.40 13.57
C THR A 52 -11.47 13.06 12.23
N LEU A 53 -12.35 12.41 11.46
CA LEU A 53 -12.83 12.93 10.17
C LEU A 53 -13.51 14.31 10.31
N ASP A 54 -14.11 14.63 11.44
CA ASP A 54 -14.73 15.94 11.70
C ASP A 54 -13.70 17.08 11.82
N GLU A 55 -12.45 16.73 12.14
CA GLU A 55 -11.37 17.70 12.38
C GLU A 55 -10.40 17.80 11.20
N THR A 56 -10.27 16.72 10.42
CA THR A 56 -9.34 16.62 9.29
C THR A 56 -9.75 15.50 8.35
N SER A 57 -9.20 15.49 7.13
CA SER A 57 -9.34 14.33 6.26
C SER A 57 -8.53 13.15 6.80
N ILE A 58 -9.11 11.95 6.71
CA ILE A 58 -8.45 10.70 7.07
C ILE A 58 -8.15 9.93 5.80
N GLU A 59 -6.89 9.71 5.58
CA GLU A 59 -6.36 9.00 4.41
C GLU A 59 -5.88 7.61 4.82
N ILE A 60 -6.00 6.65 3.92
CA ILE A 60 -5.51 5.29 4.13
C ILE A 60 -4.13 5.17 3.49
N HIS A 61 -3.14 4.92 4.32
CA HIS A 61 -1.75 4.73 3.92
C HIS A 61 -1.44 3.24 3.78
N HIS A 62 -1.04 2.81 2.57
CA HIS A 62 -0.58 1.43 2.34
C HIS A 62 0.83 1.25 2.88
N THR A 63 1.00 0.27 3.75
CA THR A 63 2.28 0.00 4.40
C THR A 63 2.31 -1.43 4.96
N PRO A 64 3.44 -2.12 5.09
CA PRO A 64 4.77 -1.75 4.63
C PRO A 64 4.97 -1.85 3.11
N LEU A 65 4.06 -2.55 2.41
CA LEU A 65 4.00 -2.61 0.95
C LEU A 65 3.14 -1.45 0.45
N THR A 66 3.70 -0.62 -0.43
CA THR A 66 2.95 0.45 -1.10
C THR A 66 1.99 -0.14 -2.13
N LEU A 67 1.03 0.66 -2.59
CA LEU A 67 0.18 0.23 -3.70
C LEU A 67 0.99 -0.05 -4.97
N TYR A 68 2.09 0.68 -5.19
CA TYR A 68 3.03 0.41 -6.27
C TYR A 68 3.67 -0.99 -6.13
N ASP A 69 4.13 -1.36 -4.93
CA ASP A 69 4.70 -2.68 -4.65
C ASP A 69 3.69 -3.80 -4.92
N ILE A 70 2.44 -3.59 -4.53
CA ILE A 70 1.35 -4.54 -4.75
C ILE A 70 1.03 -4.67 -6.24
N ALA A 71 1.02 -3.56 -6.98
CA ALA A 71 0.83 -3.55 -8.43
C ALA A 71 1.99 -4.25 -9.16
N GLU A 72 3.23 -4.05 -8.73
CA GLU A 72 4.40 -4.76 -9.26
C GLU A 72 4.28 -6.27 -8.99
N TYR A 73 3.88 -6.66 -7.80
CA TYR A 73 3.64 -8.06 -7.47
C TYR A 73 2.55 -8.67 -8.36
N ALA A 74 1.44 -7.96 -8.60
CA ALA A 74 0.40 -8.43 -9.51
C ALA A 74 0.94 -8.71 -10.90
N LEU A 75 1.78 -7.83 -11.43
CA LEU A 75 2.44 -8.02 -12.72
C LEU A 75 3.35 -9.24 -12.74
N LEU A 76 4.15 -9.44 -11.69
CA LEU A 76 5.05 -10.59 -11.58
C LEU A 76 4.27 -11.90 -11.42
N ARG A 77 3.14 -11.87 -10.76
CA ARG A 77 2.25 -13.00 -10.59
C ARG A 77 1.51 -13.36 -11.88
N LEU A 78 1.16 -12.35 -12.68
CA LEU A 78 0.39 -12.48 -13.92
C LEU A 78 1.19 -11.89 -15.11
N PRO A 79 2.28 -12.54 -15.54
CA PRO A 79 3.25 -11.93 -16.46
C PRO A 79 2.71 -11.64 -17.87
N SER A 80 1.61 -12.28 -18.26
CA SER A 80 0.96 -12.06 -19.58
C SER A 80 -0.33 -11.26 -19.50
N ALA A 81 -0.70 -10.75 -18.30
CA ALA A 81 -1.94 -10.04 -18.09
C ALA A 81 -1.87 -8.60 -18.64
N THR A 82 -3.04 -8.06 -18.95
CA THR A 82 -3.21 -6.63 -19.25
C THR A 82 -3.11 -5.80 -17.96
N THR A 83 -3.00 -4.48 -18.10
CA THR A 83 -3.05 -3.57 -16.95
C THR A 83 -4.34 -3.72 -16.14
N LEU A 84 -5.47 -3.87 -16.82
CA LEU A 84 -6.77 -4.07 -16.15
C LEU A 84 -6.82 -5.38 -15.38
N GLN A 85 -6.30 -6.47 -15.95
CA GLN A 85 -6.24 -7.77 -15.26
C GLN A 85 -5.33 -7.69 -14.02
N CYS A 86 -4.21 -7.01 -14.11
CA CYS A 86 -3.34 -6.75 -12.96
C CYS A 86 -4.04 -5.91 -11.90
N ALA A 87 -4.77 -4.86 -12.30
CA ALA A 87 -5.54 -4.02 -11.37
C ALA A 87 -6.64 -4.84 -10.67
N ASN A 88 -7.31 -5.72 -11.38
CA ASN A 88 -8.29 -6.64 -10.78
C ASN A 88 -7.65 -7.56 -9.74
N TYR A 89 -6.43 -8.04 -10.00
CA TYR A 89 -5.70 -8.86 -9.03
C TYR A 89 -5.27 -8.03 -7.80
N VAL A 90 -4.86 -6.79 -8.00
CA VAL A 90 -4.60 -5.85 -6.88
C VAL A 90 -5.83 -5.73 -6.00
N MET A 91 -7.01 -5.55 -6.59
CA MET A 91 -8.27 -5.46 -5.83
C MET A 91 -8.66 -6.77 -5.17
N TYR A 92 -8.37 -7.90 -5.79
CA TYR A 92 -8.53 -9.21 -5.16
C TYR A 92 -7.72 -9.31 -3.85
N LEU A 93 -6.46 -8.84 -3.85
CA LEU A 93 -5.63 -8.84 -2.65
C LEU A 93 -6.20 -7.92 -1.55
N HIS A 94 -6.78 -6.79 -1.93
CA HIS A 94 -7.47 -5.90 -0.99
C HIS A 94 -8.71 -6.55 -0.36
N GLU A 95 -9.52 -7.19 -1.16
CA GLU A 95 -10.73 -7.87 -0.70
C GLU A 95 -10.44 -9.08 0.19
N LYS A 96 -9.31 -9.74 -0.04
CA LYS A 96 -8.83 -10.83 0.82
C LYS A 96 -8.14 -10.36 2.09
N ASP A 97 -8.12 -9.06 2.34
CA ASP A 97 -7.47 -8.44 3.50
C ASP A 97 -5.96 -8.78 3.61
N LEU A 98 -5.29 -8.89 2.47
CA LEU A 98 -3.85 -9.20 2.41
C LEU A 98 -2.98 -7.96 2.29
N VAL A 99 -3.55 -6.80 2.11
CA VAL A 99 -2.81 -5.54 2.04
C VAL A 99 -2.72 -4.89 3.42
N GLY A 100 -1.55 -4.31 3.73
CA GLY A 100 -1.37 -3.56 4.97
C GLY A 100 -1.82 -2.12 4.80
N TRP A 101 -2.47 -1.58 5.82
CA TRP A 101 -2.97 -0.22 5.80
C TRP A 101 -3.07 0.37 7.21
N ILE A 102 -3.01 1.70 7.26
CA ILE A 102 -3.19 2.47 8.49
C ILE A 102 -3.90 3.78 8.17
N PRO A 103 -4.92 4.19 8.95
CA PRO A 103 -5.55 5.49 8.76
C PRO A 103 -4.71 6.61 9.39
N LEU A 104 -4.44 7.64 8.62
CA LEU A 104 -3.66 8.81 9.04
C LEU A 104 -4.38 10.09 8.61
N CYS A 105 -4.26 11.16 9.40
CA CYS A 105 -4.63 12.48 8.93
C CYS A 105 -3.65 12.94 7.85
N LYS A 106 -4.05 13.91 7.05
CA LYS A 106 -3.24 14.42 5.94
C LYS A 106 -1.82 14.79 6.36
N SER A 107 -1.67 15.52 7.47
CA SER A 107 -0.37 15.96 7.97
C SER A 107 0.53 14.79 8.36
N HIS A 108 0.00 13.78 9.04
CA HIS A 108 0.79 12.60 9.41
C HIS A 108 1.04 11.68 8.24
N HIS A 109 0.12 11.59 7.27
CA HIS A 109 0.35 10.86 6.04
C HIS A 109 1.55 11.44 5.26
N GLU A 110 1.60 12.75 5.10
CA GLU A 110 2.74 13.45 4.47
C GLU A 110 4.03 13.27 5.28
N ALA A 111 3.97 13.39 6.60
CA ALA A 111 5.13 13.23 7.49
C ALA A 111 5.70 11.81 7.43
N VAL A 112 4.86 10.79 7.38
CA VAL A 112 5.27 9.38 7.23
C VAL A 112 5.96 9.15 5.88
N HIS A 113 5.42 9.67 4.79
CA HIS A 113 6.05 9.58 3.48
C HIS A 113 7.43 10.23 3.42
N ASN A 114 7.64 11.28 4.19
CA ASN A 114 8.92 12.01 4.27
C ASN A 114 9.84 11.51 5.40
N PHE A 115 9.54 10.38 6.02
CA PHE A 115 10.30 9.80 7.14
C PHE A 115 10.48 10.75 8.34
N LYS A 116 9.52 11.67 8.54
CA LYS A 116 9.49 12.62 9.66
C LYS A 116 8.63 12.16 10.83
N CYS A 117 7.83 11.12 10.62
CA CYS A 117 6.94 10.56 11.62
C CYS A 117 6.90 9.04 11.49
N ALA A 118 6.99 8.35 12.61
CA ALA A 118 6.81 6.91 12.70
C ALA A 118 5.55 6.60 13.50
N PHE A 119 5.04 5.40 13.33
CA PHE A 119 3.93 4.84 14.10
C PHE A 119 4.28 3.43 14.55
N ASN A 120 3.57 2.89 15.52
CA ASN A 120 3.77 1.53 15.98
C ASN A 120 3.38 0.54 14.86
N ILE A 121 4.28 -0.36 14.51
CA ILE A 121 4.04 -1.37 13.47
C ILE A 121 2.81 -2.23 13.75
N ASN A 122 2.45 -2.43 15.02
CA ASN A 122 1.27 -3.18 15.43
C ASN A 122 -0.05 -2.44 15.12
N GLU A 123 0.02 -1.17 14.77
CA GLU A 123 -1.14 -0.38 14.30
C GLU A 123 -1.48 -0.63 12.83
N ILE A 124 -0.59 -1.27 12.08
CA ILE A 124 -0.86 -1.65 10.69
C ILE A 124 -1.89 -2.77 10.68
N LYS A 125 -3.00 -2.53 10.01
CA LYS A 125 -4.10 -3.46 9.81
C LYS A 125 -3.88 -4.31 8.56
N GLY A 126 -4.65 -5.40 8.43
CA GLY A 126 -4.62 -6.28 7.28
C GLY A 126 -3.58 -7.40 7.39
N GLY A 127 -3.69 -8.36 6.49
CA GLY A 127 -2.85 -9.57 6.44
C GLY A 127 -1.51 -9.38 5.74
N TRP A 128 -0.89 -8.23 5.87
CA TRP A 128 0.34 -7.87 5.18
C TRP A 128 1.54 -8.78 5.48
N ARG A 129 1.59 -9.37 6.68
CA ARG A 129 2.65 -10.32 7.05
C ARG A 129 2.60 -11.58 6.18
N GLU A 130 1.41 -12.05 5.88
CA GLU A 130 1.20 -13.19 4.98
C GLU A 130 1.62 -12.83 3.55
N LEU A 131 1.18 -11.68 3.04
CA LEU A 131 1.57 -11.21 1.71
C LEU A 131 3.09 -11.04 1.60
N LEU A 132 3.74 -10.55 2.64
CA LEU A 132 5.18 -10.35 2.69
C LEU A 132 5.97 -11.66 2.50
N THR A 133 5.41 -12.81 2.89
CA THR A 133 6.06 -14.11 2.73
C THR A 133 6.08 -14.61 1.29
N VAL A 134 5.18 -14.13 0.43
CA VAL A 134 5.00 -14.63 -0.95
C VAL A 134 5.49 -13.66 -2.02
N VAL A 135 5.74 -12.39 -1.68
CA VAL A 135 6.29 -11.43 -2.63
C VAL A 135 7.76 -11.73 -2.94
N PRO A 136 8.27 -11.35 -4.14
CA PRO A 136 9.69 -11.50 -4.48
C PRO A 136 10.62 -10.76 -3.52
N ASP A 137 11.88 -11.21 -3.45
CA ASP A 137 12.87 -10.70 -2.50
C ASP A 137 13.14 -9.20 -2.60
N ASP A 138 13.18 -8.63 -3.79
CA ASP A 138 13.41 -7.21 -3.99
C ASP A 138 12.25 -6.36 -3.44
N ILE A 139 11.01 -6.80 -3.63
CA ILE A 139 9.84 -6.16 -3.02
C ILE A 139 9.86 -6.34 -1.50
N ARG A 140 10.17 -7.54 -1.03
CA ARG A 140 10.29 -7.84 0.40
C ARG A 140 11.35 -6.99 1.08
N HIS A 141 12.50 -6.78 0.45
CA HIS A 141 13.58 -5.95 0.98
C HIS A 141 13.14 -4.50 1.15
N ARG A 142 12.39 -3.93 0.19
CA ARG A 142 11.84 -2.57 0.34
C ARG A 142 10.90 -2.46 1.53
N ALA A 143 10.00 -3.43 1.68
CA ALA A 143 9.09 -3.49 2.82
C ALA A 143 9.85 -3.67 4.14
N GLN A 144 10.84 -4.55 4.17
CA GLN A 144 11.65 -4.82 5.37
C GLN A 144 12.41 -3.58 5.83
N SER A 145 12.90 -2.77 4.91
CA SER A 145 13.57 -1.50 5.25
C SER A 145 12.62 -0.54 5.98
N LYS A 146 11.36 -0.46 5.54
CA LYS A 146 10.33 0.34 6.24
C LYS A 146 9.99 -0.25 7.62
N ILE A 147 9.85 -1.56 7.71
CA ILE A 147 9.60 -2.27 8.96
C ILE A 147 10.71 -1.97 9.97
N ASN A 148 11.96 -2.11 9.57
CA ASN A 148 13.13 -1.84 10.40
C ASN A 148 13.14 -0.38 10.88
N TRP A 149 12.82 0.55 9.98
CA TRP A 149 12.73 1.97 10.33
C TRP A 149 11.63 2.23 11.35
N LEU A 150 10.43 1.68 11.14
CA LEU A 150 9.29 1.82 12.05
C LEU A 150 9.62 1.22 13.44
N GLU A 151 10.20 0.03 13.48
CA GLU A 151 10.59 -0.63 14.74
C GLU A 151 11.61 0.20 15.50
N LYS A 152 12.58 0.77 14.80
CA LYS A 152 13.62 1.61 15.42
C LYS A 152 13.05 2.89 16.01
N TRP A 153 12.19 3.59 15.26
CA TRP A 153 11.74 4.93 15.63
C TRP A 153 10.45 4.96 16.45
N SER A 154 9.58 3.95 16.35
CA SER A 154 8.36 3.86 17.15
C SER A 154 8.62 3.46 18.62
N ASN A 155 9.74 2.81 18.91
CA ASN A 155 10.11 2.34 20.24
C ASN A 155 10.99 3.33 21.02
N ILE A 156 11.31 4.51 20.46
CA ILE A 156 12.02 5.54 21.16
C ILE A 156 11.05 6.21 22.15
N PRO A 157 11.40 6.26 23.47
CA PRO A 157 10.57 6.98 24.43
C PRO A 157 10.41 8.43 23.99
N LYS A 158 9.19 8.92 23.96
CA LYS A 158 8.93 10.35 23.74
C LYS A 158 9.32 11.06 25.02
N GLU A 159 10.35 11.89 24.96
CA GLU A 159 10.71 12.80 26.04
C GLU A 159 9.62 13.84 26.28
#